data_a5177a302651e176f63b31bf52a0e4d5
#
_entry.id   a5177a302651e176f63b31bf52a0e4d5
#
_cell.length_a   1.000
_cell.length_b   1.000
_cell.length_c   1.000
_cell.angle_alpha   90.00
_cell.angle_beta   90.00
_cell.angle_gamma   90.00
#
_symmetry.space_group_name_H-M   'P 1'
#
loop_
_entity.id
_entity.type
_entity.pdbx_description
1 polymer ?
#
loop_
_entity_poly.entity_id
_entity_poly.type
_entity_poly.pdbx_seq_one_letter_code
_entity_poly.pdbx_strand_id
1 'polypeptide(L)'
;QLAPNSISILNKIGFSNIDNNDFFNPSKLDFYSSDNEKICDLNLDSINSDKIKYTTLKRSILIEFLKSNLFTNNIRFGKKVKKISKIKEKLLINFQDNTNDLVDFIIVSDGVFSNTKSIIENKNINPIYNGSVAIRTVLKSSTEFNYDKNNISLVMLKNAHIVIYPINKNRELNLVCILRQKLSNNIDLNALIEKEI
;
A
#
# COMPACT_ATOMS: atom_id res chain seq x y z
N GLN A 1 -6.42 -0.57 0.13
CA GLN A 1 -7.62 -0.28 0.95
C GLN A 1 -7.47 1.09 1.59
N LEU A 2 -8.51 1.88 1.59
CA LEU A 2 -8.59 3.22 2.17
C LEU A 2 -9.79 3.29 3.11
N ALA A 3 -9.53 3.58 4.38
CA ALA A 3 -10.58 3.77 5.37
C ALA A 3 -11.28 5.14 5.19
N PRO A 4 -12.49 5.35 5.74
CA PRO A 4 -13.25 6.58 5.58
C PRO A 4 -12.49 7.86 5.93
N ASN A 5 -11.63 7.86 6.95
CA ASN A 5 -10.79 9.00 7.30
C ASN A 5 -9.84 9.41 6.16
N SER A 6 -9.25 8.44 5.45
CA SER A 6 -8.41 8.70 4.28
C SER A 6 -9.23 9.25 3.10
N ILE A 7 -10.42 8.69 2.86
CA ILE A 7 -11.33 9.16 1.82
C ILE A 7 -11.77 10.60 2.09
N SER A 8 -12.05 10.94 3.35
CA SER A 8 -12.41 12.31 3.75
C SER A 8 -11.32 13.33 3.38
N ILE A 9 -10.04 12.97 3.56
CA ILE A 9 -8.91 13.82 3.19
C ILE A 9 -8.76 13.90 1.66
N LEU A 10 -8.82 12.77 0.98
CA LEU A 10 -8.66 12.69 -0.47
C LEU A 10 -9.80 13.40 -1.22
N ASN A 11 -11.01 13.40 -0.69
CA ASN A 11 -12.14 14.12 -1.26
C ASN A 11 -11.90 15.64 -1.30
N LYS A 12 -11.10 16.20 -0.40
CA LYS A 12 -10.73 17.63 -0.43
C LYS A 12 -9.91 18.01 -1.68
N ILE A 13 -9.30 17.02 -2.33
CA ILE A 13 -8.56 17.20 -3.58
C ILE A 13 -9.23 16.51 -4.77
N GLY A 14 -10.53 16.19 -4.66
CA GLY A 14 -11.35 15.73 -5.77
C GLY A 14 -11.39 14.22 -5.99
N PHE A 15 -11.04 13.40 -4.99
CA PHE A 15 -11.09 11.94 -5.11
C PHE A 15 -12.48 11.38 -5.44
N SER A 16 -13.55 12.08 -5.03
CA SER A 16 -14.94 11.74 -5.38
C SER A 16 -15.22 11.73 -6.90
N ASN A 17 -14.33 12.31 -7.72
CA ASN A 17 -14.46 12.37 -9.18
C ASN A 17 -13.75 11.21 -9.90
N ILE A 18 -13.12 10.27 -9.17
CA ILE A 18 -12.51 9.08 -9.77
C ILE A 18 -13.60 8.23 -10.45
N ASP A 19 -13.25 7.62 -11.58
CA ASP A 19 -14.15 6.72 -12.30
C ASP A 19 -14.64 5.58 -11.38
N ASN A 20 -15.96 5.40 -11.32
CA ASN A 20 -16.60 4.34 -10.54
C ASN A 20 -16.17 2.92 -10.95
N ASN A 21 -15.52 2.76 -12.11
CA ASN A 21 -14.95 1.50 -12.55
C ASN A 21 -13.61 1.16 -11.89
N ASP A 22 -12.94 2.12 -11.25
CA ASP A 22 -11.59 2.00 -10.74
C ASP A 22 -11.52 1.61 -9.27
N PHE A 23 -12.65 1.63 -8.56
CA PHE A 23 -12.71 1.27 -7.14
C PHE A 23 -13.90 0.37 -6.82
N PHE A 24 -13.94 -0.10 -5.59
CA PHE A 24 -15.06 -0.82 -5.00
C PHE A 24 -15.26 -0.40 -3.54
N ASN A 25 -16.52 -0.45 -3.07
CA ASN A 25 -16.87 -0.19 -1.67
C ASN A 25 -17.41 -1.47 -1.05
N PRO A 26 -16.61 -2.26 -0.35
CA PRO A 26 -17.08 -3.46 0.33
C PRO A 26 -18.02 -3.12 1.48
N SER A 27 -19.03 -3.97 1.69
CA SER A 27 -20.04 -3.78 2.75
C SER A 27 -19.56 -4.31 4.09
N LYS A 28 -18.75 -5.36 4.08
CA LYS A 28 -18.32 -6.07 5.28
C LYS A 28 -16.85 -6.45 5.24
N LEU A 29 -16.30 -6.66 6.43
CA LEU A 29 -15.07 -7.39 6.67
C LEU A 29 -15.41 -8.70 7.36
N ASP A 30 -15.27 -9.81 6.67
CA ASP A 30 -15.55 -11.16 7.13
C ASP A 30 -14.29 -11.81 7.67
N PHE A 31 -14.38 -12.48 8.81
CA PHE A 31 -13.29 -13.24 9.42
C PHE A 31 -13.57 -14.73 9.34
N TYR A 32 -12.58 -15.50 8.90
CA TYR A 32 -12.65 -16.96 8.73
C TYR A 32 -11.54 -17.66 9.50
N SER A 33 -11.85 -18.86 9.99
CA SER A 33 -10.88 -19.79 10.59
C SER A 33 -9.99 -20.44 9.51
N SER A 34 -8.98 -21.20 9.96
CA SER A 34 -8.18 -22.09 9.07
C SER A 34 -9.01 -23.12 8.33
N ASP A 35 -10.16 -23.51 8.89
CA ASP A 35 -11.07 -24.52 8.32
C ASP A 35 -12.13 -23.89 7.43
N ASN A 36 -11.96 -22.62 7.05
CA ASN A 36 -12.88 -21.83 6.24
C ASN A 36 -14.26 -21.59 6.89
N GLU A 37 -14.38 -21.73 8.19
CA GLU A 37 -15.59 -21.40 8.92
C GLU A 37 -15.62 -19.91 9.24
N LYS A 38 -16.76 -19.25 8.97
CA LYS A 38 -16.93 -17.84 9.30
C LYS A 38 -17.03 -17.66 10.82
N ILE A 39 -16.11 -16.90 11.39
CA ILE A 39 -16.02 -16.60 12.83
C ILE A 39 -16.94 -15.44 13.19
N CYS A 40 -16.81 -14.33 12.44
CA CYS A 40 -17.60 -13.10 12.66
C CYS A 40 -17.51 -12.20 11.43
N ASP A 41 -18.25 -11.10 11.45
CA ASP A 41 -18.08 -10.01 10.50
C ASP A 41 -18.15 -8.63 11.18
N LEU A 42 -17.59 -7.62 10.50
CA LEU A 42 -17.77 -6.22 10.79
C LEU A 42 -18.56 -5.57 9.66
N ASN A 43 -19.68 -4.96 9.98
CA ASN A 43 -20.43 -4.16 9.03
C ASN A 43 -19.71 -2.81 8.84
N LEU A 44 -19.21 -2.55 7.63
CA LEU A 44 -18.51 -1.32 7.27
C LEU A 44 -19.47 -0.14 7.11
N ASP A 45 -20.77 -0.37 6.92
CA ASP A 45 -21.77 0.70 6.84
C ASP A 45 -21.87 1.50 8.14
N SER A 46 -21.49 0.89 9.26
CA SER A 46 -21.44 1.59 10.56
C SER A 46 -20.40 2.72 10.64
N ILE A 47 -19.39 2.68 9.78
CA ILE A 47 -18.31 3.67 9.70
C ILE A 47 -18.36 4.48 8.40
N ASN A 48 -19.22 4.10 7.46
CA ASN A 48 -19.43 4.78 6.19
C ASN A 48 -20.45 5.92 6.33
N SER A 49 -20.35 6.90 5.45
CA SER A 49 -21.40 7.90 5.18
C SER A 49 -21.62 8.00 3.68
N ASP A 50 -22.64 8.75 3.22
CA ASP A 50 -23.03 8.82 1.80
C ASP A 50 -21.87 9.08 0.84
N LYS A 51 -20.92 9.94 1.23
CA LYS A 51 -19.78 10.37 0.37
C LYS A 51 -18.43 9.85 0.86
N ILE A 52 -18.35 9.18 2.00
CA ILE A 52 -17.12 8.77 2.63
C ILE A 52 -17.26 7.29 2.99
N LYS A 53 -16.87 6.41 2.06
CA LYS A 53 -17.00 4.95 2.22
C LYS A 53 -15.63 4.28 2.29
N TYR A 54 -15.56 3.20 3.04
CA TYR A 54 -14.41 2.30 2.94
C TYR A 54 -14.21 1.88 1.48
N THR A 55 -13.02 2.11 0.93
CA THR A 55 -12.77 1.99 -0.50
C THR A 55 -11.57 1.10 -0.78
N THR A 56 -11.72 0.18 -1.72
CA THR A 56 -10.65 -0.65 -2.24
C THR A 56 -10.38 -0.31 -3.70
N LEU A 57 -9.11 -0.18 -4.07
CA LEU A 57 -8.68 0.16 -5.42
C LEU A 57 -7.25 -0.31 -5.66
N LYS A 58 -6.81 -0.30 -6.91
CA LYS A 58 -5.41 -0.51 -7.27
C LYS A 58 -4.55 0.67 -6.78
N ARG A 59 -3.35 0.36 -6.29
CA ARG A 59 -2.38 1.39 -5.90
C ARG A 59 -2.03 2.34 -7.06
N SER A 60 -1.95 1.82 -8.29
CA SER A 60 -1.67 2.62 -9.50
C SER A 60 -2.71 3.71 -9.70
N ILE A 61 -4.00 3.41 -9.55
CA ILE A 61 -5.11 4.37 -9.67
C ILE A 61 -4.95 5.51 -8.64
N LEU A 62 -4.66 5.17 -7.40
CA LEU A 62 -4.41 6.20 -6.37
C LEU A 62 -3.20 7.08 -6.72
N ILE A 63 -2.12 6.48 -7.22
CA ILE A 63 -0.92 7.23 -7.61
C ILE A 63 -1.21 8.14 -8.81
N GLU A 64 -1.93 7.66 -9.82
CA GLU A 64 -2.34 8.47 -10.97
C GLU A 64 -3.24 9.62 -10.55
N PHE A 65 -4.22 9.38 -9.69
CA PHE A 65 -5.05 10.43 -9.11
C PHE A 65 -4.22 11.48 -8.36
N LEU A 66 -3.31 11.06 -7.47
CA LEU A 66 -2.45 12.00 -6.74
C LEU A 66 -1.54 12.79 -7.69
N LYS A 67 -1.00 12.13 -8.73
CA LYS A 67 -0.16 12.76 -9.74
C LYS A 67 -0.94 13.78 -10.57
N SER A 68 -2.18 13.49 -10.94
CA SER A 68 -3.02 14.41 -11.72
C SER A 68 -3.35 15.72 -10.97
N ASN A 69 -3.28 15.70 -9.65
CA ASN A 69 -3.44 16.88 -8.80
C ASN A 69 -2.14 17.70 -8.62
N LEU A 70 -1.03 17.28 -9.22
CA LEU A 70 0.23 18.01 -9.18
C LEU A 70 0.47 18.73 -10.51
N PHE A 71 1.08 19.90 -10.44
CA PHE A 71 1.60 20.55 -11.64
C PHE A 71 2.74 19.69 -12.22
N THR A 72 2.60 19.23 -13.46
CA THR A 72 3.53 18.29 -14.11
C THR A 72 4.98 18.80 -14.13
N ASN A 73 5.19 20.11 -14.21
CA ASN A 73 6.51 20.75 -14.20
C ASN A 73 7.24 20.61 -12.86
N ASN A 74 6.53 20.23 -11.80
CA ASN A 74 7.12 20.07 -10.46
C ASN A 74 7.60 18.66 -10.15
N ILE A 75 7.40 17.71 -11.08
CA ILE A 75 7.84 16.31 -10.89
C ILE A 75 9.07 16.06 -11.74
N ARG A 76 10.17 15.71 -11.10
CA ARG A 76 11.41 15.31 -11.77
C ARG A 76 11.77 13.88 -11.38
N PHE A 77 11.80 13.00 -12.37
CA PHE A 77 12.21 11.60 -12.21
C PHE A 77 13.72 11.43 -12.34
N GLY A 78 14.24 10.30 -11.88
CA GLY A 78 15.66 9.98 -11.99
C GLY A 78 16.58 10.77 -11.04
N LYS A 79 16.02 11.54 -10.11
CA LYS A 79 16.75 12.38 -9.15
C LYS A 79 17.07 11.62 -7.86
N LYS A 80 18.15 10.84 -7.87
CA LYS A 80 18.62 10.15 -6.67
C LYS A 80 19.53 11.07 -5.85
N VAL A 81 19.19 11.30 -4.60
CA VAL A 81 19.96 12.15 -3.69
C VAL A 81 21.33 11.53 -3.40
N LYS A 82 22.39 12.31 -3.57
CA LYS A 82 23.77 11.95 -3.29
C LYS A 82 24.27 12.58 -2.00
N LYS A 83 23.94 13.85 -1.78
CA LYS A 83 24.38 14.62 -0.60
C LYS A 83 23.40 15.74 -0.29
N ILE A 84 23.23 16.06 0.98
CA ILE A 84 22.51 17.24 1.44
C ILE A 84 23.47 18.04 2.32
N SER A 85 23.56 19.35 2.10
CA SER A 85 24.43 20.25 2.86
C SER A 85 23.67 21.53 3.21
N LYS A 86 23.90 22.08 4.41
CA LYS A 86 23.36 23.38 4.78
C LYS A 86 24.26 24.47 4.21
N ILE A 87 23.66 25.45 3.50
CA ILE A 87 24.32 26.65 3.00
C ILE A 87 23.53 27.86 3.52
N LYS A 88 24.08 28.56 4.53
CA LYS A 88 23.35 29.60 5.26
C LYS A 88 22.03 29.03 5.81
N GLU A 89 20.90 29.61 5.45
CA GLU A 89 19.57 29.18 5.91
C GLU A 89 18.88 28.19 4.92
N LYS A 90 19.58 27.75 3.87
CA LYS A 90 19.04 26.87 2.82
C LYS A 90 19.73 25.51 2.81
N LEU A 91 19.08 24.54 2.19
CA LEU A 91 19.61 23.19 1.95
C LEU A 91 20.00 23.04 0.48
N LEU A 92 21.25 22.68 0.22
CA LEU A 92 21.74 22.28 -1.09
C LEU A 92 21.61 20.76 -1.21
N ILE A 93 20.80 20.31 -2.17
CA ILE A 93 20.61 18.92 -2.50
C ILE A 93 21.45 18.62 -3.75
N ASN A 94 22.41 17.72 -3.68
CA ASN A 94 23.18 17.23 -4.81
C ASN A 94 22.62 15.86 -5.23
N PHE A 95 22.36 15.68 -6.52
CA PHE A 95 21.89 14.42 -7.10
C PHE A 95 23.02 13.61 -7.72
N GLN A 96 22.79 12.33 -7.97
CA GLN A 96 23.78 11.44 -8.60
C GLN A 96 24.10 11.80 -10.06
N ASP A 97 23.17 12.47 -10.74
CA ASP A 97 23.34 12.99 -12.11
C ASP A 97 24.17 14.31 -12.18
N ASN A 98 24.81 14.70 -11.07
CA ASN A 98 25.60 15.92 -10.89
C ASN A 98 24.78 17.23 -10.97
N THR A 99 23.47 17.19 -10.99
CA THR A 99 22.63 18.37 -10.82
C THR A 99 22.44 18.68 -9.34
N ASN A 100 21.96 19.89 -9.02
CA ASN A 100 21.67 20.29 -7.65
C ASN A 100 20.44 21.18 -7.59
N ASP A 101 19.84 21.27 -6.39
CA ASP A 101 18.78 22.19 -6.05
C ASP A 101 19.08 22.88 -4.72
N LEU A 102 18.73 24.14 -4.62
CA LEU A 102 18.78 24.93 -3.39
C LEU A 102 17.36 25.18 -2.91
N VAL A 103 17.02 24.67 -1.70
CA VAL A 103 15.66 24.70 -1.16
C VAL A 103 15.65 25.21 0.28
N ASP A 104 14.52 25.71 0.75
CA ASP A 104 14.36 26.18 2.14
C ASP A 104 14.15 25.01 3.11
N PHE A 105 13.43 23.95 2.67
CA PHE A 105 13.21 22.73 3.45
C PHE A 105 13.05 21.51 2.54
N ILE A 106 13.14 20.33 3.12
CA ILE A 106 12.97 19.04 2.42
C ILE A 106 12.02 18.14 3.22
N ILE A 107 11.07 17.50 2.51
CA ILE A 107 10.23 16.43 3.04
C ILE A 107 10.71 15.12 2.41
N VAL A 108 11.15 14.18 3.24
CA VAL A 108 11.65 12.88 2.80
C VAL A 108 10.57 11.83 2.95
N SER A 109 10.11 11.28 1.82
CA SER A 109 9.05 10.25 1.73
C SER A 109 9.45 9.09 0.80
N ASP A 110 10.75 8.75 0.75
CA ASP A 110 11.33 7.74 -0.15
C ASP A 110 11.28 6.30 0.40
N GLY A 111 10.48 6.09 1.46
CA GLY A 111 10.08 4.77 1.94
C GLY A 111 11.07 4.10 2.90
N VAL A 112 10.81 2.82 3.21
CA VAL A 112 11.56 2.05 4.22
C VAL A 112 13.03 1.84 3.85
N PHE A 113 13.35 1.79 2.55
CA PHE A 113 14.71 1.68 2.02
C PHE A 113 15.35 3.05 1.73
N SER A 114 14.91 4.09 2.43
CA SER A 114 15.36 5.46 2.25
C SER A 114 16.88 5.60 2.39
N ASN A 115 17.56 5.93 1.31
CA ASN A 115 18.96 6.35 1.35
C ASN A 115 19.10 7.79 1.86
N THR A 116 18.11 8.63 1.60
CA THR A 116 18.12 10.06 2.01
C THR A 116 18.13 10.20 3.52
N LYS A 117 17.42 9.32 4.25
CA LYS A 117 17.46 9.27 5.71
C LYS A 117 18.88 9.03 6.23
N SER A 118 19.59 8.05 5.66
CA SER A 118 20.99 7.77 6.02
C SER A 118 21.93 8.95 5.75
N ILE A 119 21.71 9.69 4.66
CA ILE A 119 22.47 10.90 4.32
C ILE A 119 22.22 12.01 5.32
N ILE A 120 20.97 12.26 5.72
CA ILE A 120 20.61 13.32 6.67
C ILE A 120 21.16 13.02 8.06
N GLU A 121 21.04 11.80 8.53
CA GLU A 121 21.48 11.39 9.86
C GLU A 121 22.98 11.07 9.92
N ASN A 122 23.67 11.09 8.78
CA ASN A 122 25.08 10.69 8.65
C ASN A 122 25.36 9.33 9.30
N LYS A 123 24.44 8.38 9.11
CA LYS A 123 24.49 7.02 9.67
C LYS A 123 24.02 6.03 8.61
N ASN A 124 24.58 4.83 8.61
CA ASN A 124 24.04 3.75 7.82
C ASN A 124 22.78 3.20 8.52
N ILE A 125 21.61 3.50 7.96
CA ILE A 125 20.31 3.07 8.49
C ILE A 125 19.76 2.01 7.57
N ASN A 126 19.78 0.77 8.03
CA ASN A 126 19.21 -0.35 7.31
C ASN A 126 17.81 -0.69 7.87
N PRO A 127 16.87 -1.09 7.02
CA PRO A 127 15.59 -1.62 7.47
C PRO A 127 15.79 -2.85 8.35
N ILE A 128 15.00 -2.94 9.42
CA ILE A 128 14.99 -4.11 10.29
C ILE A 128 13.84 -5.00 9.84
N TYR A 129 14.15 -6.26 9.57
CA TYR A 129 13.14 -7.26 9.26
C TYR A 129 12.29 -7.57 10.50
N ASN A 130 10.97 -7.47 10.39
CA ASN A 130 10.03 -7.63 11.50
C ASN A 130 9.51 -9.05 11.69
N GLY A 131 10.04 -10.03 10.96
CA GLY A 131 9.63 -11.43 11.05
C GLY A 131 8.43 -11.81 10.19
N SER A 132 8.03 -10.97 9.22
CA SER A 132 6.89 -11.25 8.34
C SER A 132 7.20 -10.96 6.88
N VAL A 133 6.72 -11.83 5.98
CA VAL A 133 6.77 -11.66 4.53
C VAL A 133 5.36 -11.45 4.00
N ALA A 134 5.17 -10.49 3.11
CA ALA A 134 3.91 -10.25 2.43
C ALA A 134 4.00 -10.68 0.96
N ILE A 135 3.20 -11.65 0.58
CA ILE A 135 3.02 -12.12 -0.81
C ILE A 135 1.73 -11.51 -1.34
N ARG A 136 1.77 -10.96 -2.54
CA ARG A 136 0.62 -10.26 -3.13
C ARG A 136 0.39 -10.71 -4.55
N THR A 137 -0.89 -10.92 -4.89
CA THR A 137 -1.33 -11.21 -6.26
C THR A 137 -2.68 -10.60 -6.55
N VAL A 138 -3.03 -10.51 -7.82
CA VAL A 138 -4.35 -10.08 -8.29
C VAL A 138 -4.95 -11.20 -9.11
N LEU A 139 -6.18 -11.57 -8.80
CA LEU A 139 -6.92 -12.65 -9.43
C LEU A 139 -8.13 -12.07 -10.18
N LYS A 140 -8.60 -12.75 -11.22
CA LYS A 140 -9.87 -12.40 -11.86
C LYS A 140 -11.03 -12.72 -10.93
N SER A 141 -12.07 -11.89 -10.91
CA SER A 141 -13.27 -12.15 -10.09
C SER A 141 -14.05 -13.40 -10.51
N SER A 142 -13.79 -13.93 -11.72
CA SER A 142 -14.32 -15.23 -12.18
C SER A 142 -13.69 -16.44 -11.49
N THR A 143 -12.57 -16.28 -10.77
CA THR A 143 -11.95 -17.35 -10.00
C THR A 143 -12.93 -17.81 -8.92
N GLU A 144 -13.14 -19.13 -8.80
CA GLU A 144 -14.02 -19.71 -7.78
C GLU A 144 -13.36 -19.57 -6.39
N PHE A 145 -14.09 -18.98 -5.47
CA PHE A 145 -13.73 -18.84 -4.06
C PHE A 145 -14.97 -19.10 -3.19
N ASN A 146 -14.76 -19.68 -2.04
CA ASN A 146 -15.81 -19.94 -1.05
C ASN A 146 -16.15 -18.69 -0.20
N TYR A 147 -15.66 -17.50 -0.57
CA TYR A 147 -15.86 -16.24 0.16
C TYR A 147 -16.75 -15.29 -0.64
N ASP A 148 -17.49 -14.44 0.06
CA ASP A 148 -18.27 -13.40 -0.59
C ASP A 148 -17.35 -12.37 -1.26
N LYS A 149 -17.42 -12.33 -2.59
CA LYS A 149 -16.58 -11.43 -3.42
C LYS A 149 -16.94 -9.95 -3.28
N ASN A 150 -18.02 -9.61 -2.59
CA ASN A 150 -18.40 -8.23 -2.30
C ASN A 150 -17.85 -7.73 -0.97
N ASN A 151 -17.25 -8.62 -0.19
CA ASN A 151 -16.70 -8.33 1.11
C ASN A 151 -15.16 -8.38 1.11
N ILE A 152 -14.56 -7.87 2.15
CA ILE A 152 -13.17 -8.13 2.48
C ILE A 152 -13.16 -9.41 3.31
N SER A 153 -12.43 -10.44 2.90
CA SER A 153 -12.28 -11.68 3.65
C SER A 153 -10.90 -11.75 4.28
N LEU A 154 -10.84 -12.03 5.57
CA LEU A 154 -9.62 -12.26 6.34
C LEU A 154 -9.62 -13.70 6.86
N VAL A 155 -8.74 -14.54 6.33
CA VAL A 155 -8.55 -15.94 6.78
C VAL A 155 -7.41 -15.98 7.79
N MET A 156 -7.70 -16.46 8.99
CA MET A 156 -6.76 -16.55 10.11
C MET A 156 -6.13 -17.92 10.18
N LEU A 157 -4.83 -18.01 9.88
CA LEU A 157 -4.04 -19.23 9.96
C LEU A 157 -3.09 -19.15 11.16
N LYS A 158 -2.53 -20.28 11.58
CA LYS A 158 -1.63 -20.35 12.75
C LYS A 158 -0.41 -19.42 12.65
N ASN A 159 0.25 -19.37 11.50
CA ASN A 159 1.45 -18.56 11.25
C ASN A 159 1.28 -17.57 10.09
N ALA A 160 0.07 -17.45 9.56
CA ALA A 160 -0.22 -16.58 8.44
C ALA A 160 -1.61 -15.96 8.58
N HIS A 161 -1.88 -14.97 7.77
CA HIS A 161 -3.25 -14.58 7.46
C HIS A 161 -3.36 -14.16 5.99
N ILE A 162 -4.51 -14.42 5.42
CA ILE A 162 -4.78 -14.10 4.03
C ILE A 162 -5.89 -13.06 4.00
N VAL A 163 -5.68 -11.97 3.26
CA VAL A 163 -6.68 -10.93 3.05
C VAL A 163 -7.05 -10.92 1.57
N ILE A 164 -8.33 -11.12 1.28
CA ILE A 164 -8.88 -11.10 -0.08
C ILE A 164 -9.90 -9.98 -0.14
N TYR A 165 -9.85 -9.14 -1.17
CA TYR A 165 -10.81 -8.06 -1.32
C TYR A 165 -11.00 -7.66 -2.78
N PRO A 166 -12.24 -7.22 -3.15
CA PRO A 166 -12.54 -6.76 -4.48
C PRO A 166 -11.85 -5.44 -4.80
N ILE A 167 -11.45 -5.27 -6.04
CA ILE A 167 -10.94 -4.04 -6.62
C ILE A 167 -11.56 -3.86 -8.02
N ASN A 168 -11.40 -2.70 -8.64
CA ASN A 168 -11.78 -2.49 -10.04
C ASN A 168 -13.26 -2.80 -10.30
N LYS A 169 -14.16 -2.23 -9.47
CA LYS A 169 -15.61 -2.53 -9.51
C LYS A 169 -15.91 -4.03 -9.44
N ASN A 170 -15.19 -4.74 -8.57
CA ASN A 170 -15.31 -6.19 -8.35
C ASN A 170 -15.01 -7.05 -9.59
N ARG A 171 -14.25 -6.55 -10.56
CA ARG A 171 -13.75 -7.35 -11.71
C ARG A 171 -12.50 -8.16 -11.36
N GLU A 172 -11.80 -7.76 -10.33
CA GLU A 172 -10.57 -8.38 -9.85
C GLU A 172 -10.58 -8.48 -8.32
N LEU A 173 -9.89 -9.47 -7.81
CA LEU A 173 -9.66 -9.69 -6.37
C LEU A 173 -8.19 -9.48 -6.07
N ASN A 174 -7.87 -8.64 -5.09
CA ASN A 174 -6.53 -8.54 -4.57
C ASN A 174 -6.36 -9.52 -3.42
N LEU A 175 -5.34 -10.36 -3.48
CA LEU A 175 -4.98 -11.32 -2.44
C LEU A 175 -3.65 -10.92 -1.83
N VAL A 176 -3.60 -10.88 -0.51
CA VAL A 176 -2.38 -10.63 0.27
C VAL A 176 -2.25 -11.72 1.31
N CYS A 177 -1.20 -12.52 1.23
CA CYS A 177 -0.83 -13.48 2.26
C CYS A 177 0.33 -12.89 3.08
N ILE A 178 0.18 -12.83 4.39
CA ILE A 178 1.23 -12.40 5.32
C ILE A 178 1.65 -13.60 6.15
N LEU A 179 2.91 -14.02 5.95
CA LEU A 179 3.52 -15.16 6.61
C LEU A 179 4.45 -14.68 7.73
N ARG A 180 4.37 -15.28 8.91
CA ARG A 180 5.39 -15.14 9.95
C ARG A 180 6.53 -16.09 9.63
N GLN A 181 7.67 -15.54 9.23
CA GLN A 181 8.82 -16.32 8.77
C GLN A 181 10.12 -15.74 9.30
N LYS A 182 10.94 -16.60 9.92
CA LYS A 182 12.34 -16.24 10.17
C LYS A 182 13.10 -16.27 8.85
N LEU A 183 13.76 -15.19 8.47
CA LEU A 183 14.65 -15.19 7.31
C LEU A 183 15.88 -16.04 7.66
N SER A 184 16.06 -17.15 6.94
CA SER A 184 17.35 -17.81 6.78
C SER A 184 18.00 -17.32 5.49
N ASN A 185 19.32 -17.38 5.38
CA ASN A 185 20.07 -16.84 4.25
C ASN A 185 19.74 -17.45 2.86
N ASN A 186 18.89 -18.49 2.81
CA ASN A 186 18.47 -19.21 1.59
C ASN A 186 16.96 -19.49 1.64
N ILE A 187 16.13 -18.45 1.53
CA ILE A 187 14.68 -18.64 1.41
C ILE A 187 14.30 -18.80 -0.06
N ASP A 188 13.88 -20.00 -0.43
CA ASP A 188 13.11 -20.21 -1.64
C ASP A 188 11.64 -19.81 -1.34
N LEU A 189 11.22 -18.66 -1.87
CA LEU A 189 9.85 -18.14 -1.70
C LEU A 189 8.80 -19.08 -2.32
N ASN A 190 9.14 -19.84 -3.37
CA ASN A 190 8.22 -20.79 -3.99
C ASN A 190 7.98 -22.00 -3.07
N ALA A 191 9.03 -22.52 -2.44
CA ALA A 191 8.91 -23.60 -1.46
C ALA A 191 8.13 -23.21 -0.19
N LEU A 192 8.10 -21.90 0.17
CA LEU A 192 7.28 -21.39 1.26
C LEU A 192 5.79 -21.36 0.89
N ILE A 193 5.46 -20.98 -0.33
CA ILE A 193 4.07 -20.95 -0.82
C ILE A 193 3.49 -22.37 -0.83
N GLU A 194 4.25 -23.36 -1.29
CA GLU A 194 3.79 -24.75 -1.39
C GLU A 194 3.58 -25.45 -0.03
N LYS A 195 4.20 -24.97 1.04
CA LYS A 195 4.08 -25.56 2.38
C LYS A 195 2.95 -25.01 3.22
N GLU A 196 2.43 -23.83 2.93
CA GLU A 196 1.49 -23.09 3.78
C GLU A 196 0.12 -22.89 3.11
N ILE A 197 -0.06 -23.30 1.85
CA ILE A 197 -1.31 -23.31 1.08
C ILE A 197 -1.76 -24.77 0.88
#